data_c7b603d09aee530d156b132b6e2a0a0c
#
_entry.id   c7b603d09aee530d156b132b6e2a0a0c
#
_cell.length_a   1.000
_cell.length_b   1.000
_cell.length_c   1.000
_cell.angle_alpha   90.00
_cell.angle_beta   90.00
_cell.angle_gamma   90.00
#
_symmetry.space_group_name_H-M   'P 1'
#
loop_
_entity.id
_entity.type
_entity.pdbx_description
1 polymer ?
#
loop_
_entity_poly.entity_id
_entity_poly.type
_entity_poly.pdbx_seq_one_letter_code
_entity_poly.pdbx_strand_id
1 'polypeptide(L)'
;VYFACKDEQVPRSSKEIASYFGIKLQDMTRGIKKFRDNWRLAKNDNEKLKTTSSNPIDFIERYCSNLPIPKNIKYIAEFIAIKAIFKNLVDDNTAPSVAAGSIFLACSHTNQNITKKQVATACKTSEVTISKCFKKLNEKRFELLPRDVIKEYSIN
;
A
#
# COMPACT_ATOMS: atom_id res chain seq x y z
N VAL A 1 16.48 -9.44 -5.30
CA VAL A 1 15.40 -8.60 -5.89
C VAL A 1 14.65 -7.80 -4.84
N TYR A 2 14.03 -8.42 -3.80
CA TYR A 2 13.19 -7.70 -2.82
C TYR A 2 13.92 -6.53 -2.13
N PHE A 3 15.10 -6.78 -1.60
CA PHE A 3 15.91 -5.75 -0.93
C PHE A 3 16.49 -4.76 -1.94
N ALA A 4 16.96 -5.23 -3.10
CA ALA A 4 17.45 -4.34 -4.16
C ALA A 4 16.37 -3.35 -4.63
N CYS A 5 15.11 -3.78 -4.80
CA CYS A 5 14.01 -2.86 -5.11
C CYS A 5 13.79 -1.80 -4.02
N LYS A 6 14.05 -2.13 -2.75
CA LYS A 6 13.97 -1.15 -1.65
C LYS A 6 15.13 -0.16 -1.68
N ASP A 7 16.34 -0.65 -1.91
CA ASP A 7 17.55 0.17 -1.96
C ASP A 7 17.47 1.18 -3.12
N GLU A 8 16.91 0.76 -4.26
CA GLU A 8 16.64 1.61 -5.43
C GLU A 8 15.38 2.49 -5.29
N GLN A 9 14.76 2.53 -4.10
CA GLN A 9 13.56 3.35 -3.81
C GLN A 9 12.34 3.04 -4.68
N VAL A 10 12.27 1.84 -5.25
CA VAL A 10 11.15 1.33 -6.04
C VAL A 10 10.58 0.04 -5.43
N PRO A 11 10.09 0.07 -4.18
CA PRO A 11 9.74 -1.14 -3.46
C PRO A 11 8.66 -1.95 -4.16
N ARG A 12 8.81 -3.26 -4.08
CA ARG A 12 7.85 -4.26 -4.55
C ARG A 12 7.39 -5.10 -3.37
N SER A 13 6.12 -5.43 -3.31
CA SER A 13 5.61 -6.35 -2.30
C SER A 13 6.14 -7.78 -2.55
N SER A 14 6.22 -8.57 -1.49
CA SER A 14 6.58 -9.99 -1.62
C SER A 14 5.62 -10.75 -2.55
N LYS A 15 4.33 -10.35 -2.60
CA LYS A 15 3.34 -10.92 -3.51
C LYS A 15 3.63 -10.58 -4.97
N GLU A 16 3.98 -9.34 -5.27
CA GLU A 16 4.33 -8.92 -6.63
C GLU A 16 5.52 -9.72 -7.14
N ILE A 17 6.58 -9.83 -6.32
CA ILE A 17 7.78 -10.57 -6.69
C ILE A 17 7.49 -12.06 -6.83
N ALA A 18 6.78 -12.67 -5.88
CA ALA A 18 6.41 -14.07 -5.95
C ALA A 18 5.60 -14.38 -7.22
N SER A 19 4.64 -13.53 -7.56
CA SER A 19 3.84 -13.66 -8.78
C SER A 19 4.69 -13.54 -10.05
N TYR A 20 5.63 -12.60 -10.08
CA TYR A 20 6.50 -12.37 -11.24
C TYR A 20 7.44 -13.55 -11.52
N PHE A 21 8.00 -14.14 -10.46
CA PHE A 21 8.93 -15.26 -10.58
C PHE A 21 8.26 -16.64 -10.53
N GLY A 22 6.92 -16.72 -10.44
CA GLY A 22 6.20 -17.99 -10.38
C GLY A 22 6.48 -18.82 -9.12
N ILE A 23 6.91 -18.20 -8.02
CA ILE A 23 7.22 -18.88 -6.76
C ILE A 23 6.10 -18.70 -5.73
N LYS A 24 6.00 -19.64 -4.79
CA LYS A 24 5.01 -19.55 -3.72
C LYS A 24 5.33 -18.39 -2.78
N LEU A 25 4.31 -17.65 -2.35
CA LEU A 25 4.46 -16.53 -1.41
C LEU A 25 5.16 -16.95 -0.11
N GLN A 26 4.89 -18.17 0.36
CA GLN A 26 5.53 -18.72 1.56
C GLN A 26 7.05 -18.85 1.40
N ASP A 27 7.51 -19.32 0.24
CA ASP A 27 8.94 -19.49 -0.04
C ASP A 27 9.62 -18.12 -0.17
N MET A 28 8.94 -17.17 -0.82
CA MET A 28 9.40 -15.78 -0.88
C MET A 28 9.56 -15.18 0.52
N THR A 29 8.57 -15.36 1.39
CA THR A 29 8.60 -14.83 2.77
C THR A 29 9.71 -15.48 3.59
N ARG A 30 9.89 -16.80 3.47
CA ARG A 30 11.01 -17.53 4.11
C ARG A 30 12.37 -17.01 3.62
N GLY A 31 12.50 -16.80 2.31
CA GLY A 31 13.73 -16.27 1.71
C GLY A 31 14.06 -14.87 2.22
N ILE A 32 13.09 -13.99 2.31
CA ILE A 32 13.25 -12.62 2.87
C ILE A 32 13.75 -12.71 4.32
N LYS A 33 13.10 -13.57 5.15
CA LYS A 33 13.51 -13.76 6.54
C LYS A 33 14.94 -14.27 6.64
N LYS A 34 15.27 -15.38 5.95
CA LYS A 34 16.59 -15.99 5.97
C LYS A 34 17.69 -15.02 5.49
N PHE A 35 17.43 -14.25 4.43
CA PHE A 35 18.36 -13.22 3.97
C PHE A 35 18.61 -12.16 5.05
N ARG A 36 17.56 -11.67 5.69
CA ARG A 36 17.67 -10.66 6.76
C ARG A 36 18.47 -11.19 7.95
N ASP A 37 18.21 -12.43 8.36
CA ASP A 37 18.88 -13.06 9.49
C ASP A 37 20.38 -13.25 9.18
N ASN A 38 20.72 -13.77 8.00
CA ASN A 38 22.10 -13.92 7.56
C ASN A 38 22.82 -12.58 7.40
N TRP A 39 22.14 -11.55 6.90
CA TRP A 39 22.73 -10.22 6.77
C TRP A 39 23.09 -9.62 8.13
N ARG A 40 22.24 -9.80 9.13
CA ARG A 40 22.52 -9.36 10.51
C ARG A 40 23.73 -10.06 11.12
N LEU A 41 23.93 -11.33 10.79
CA LEU A 41 25.09 -12.10 11.27
C LEU A 41 26.39 -11.74 10.53
N ALA A 42 26.30 -11.36 9.26
CA ALA A 42 27.45 -11.07 8.41
C ALA A 42 28.04 -9.66 8.57
N LYS A 43 27.23 -8.70 9.06
CA LYS A 43 27.65 -7.30 9.21
C LYS A 43 27.59 -6.89 10.68
N ASN A 44 28.72 -6.37 11.19
CA ASN A 44 28.78 -5.69 12.48
C ASN A 44 27.75 -4.56 12.50
N ASP A 45 27.19 -4.26 13.68
CA ASP A 45 26.04 -3.38 13.98
C ASP A 45 25.98 -2.00 13.26
N ASN A 46 27.02 -1.58 12.58
CA ASN A 46 27.13 -0.28 11.92
C ASN A 46 26.53 -0.19 10.52
N GLU A 47 26.26 -1.29 9.84
CA GLU A 47 25.53 -1.31 8.56
C GLU A 47 24.15 -1.96 8.73
N LYS A 48 23.22 -1.21 9.32
CA LYS A 48 21.82 -1.62 9.27
C LYS A 48 21.38 -1.70 7.81
N LEU A 49 20.94 -2.90 7.37
CA LEU A 49 20.06 -2.96 6.21
C LEU A 49 19.10 -1.80 6.35
N LYS A 50 18.98 -0.93 5.36
CA LYS A 50 17.91 0.08 5.32
C LYS A 50 16.57 -0.65 5.23
N THR A 51 16.21 -1.34 6.32
CA THR A 51 14.91 -2.00 6.50
C THR A 51 13.87 -0.96 6.87
N THR A 52 13.94 0.24 6.26
CA THR A 52 12.84 1.17 6.34
C THR A 52 11.61 0.44 5.87
N SER A 53 10.58 0.43 6.71
CA SER A 53 9.27 -0.07 6.31
C SER A 53 8.89 0.64 5.02
N SER A 54 8.49 -0.10 3.98
CA SER A 54 8.05 0.52 2.74
C SER A 54 6.89 1.46 3.05
N ASN A 55 6.94 2.69 2.51
CA ASN A 55 5.86 3.65 2.67
C ASN A 55 4.70 3.25 1.74
N PRO A 56 3.44 3.32 2.16
CA PRO A 56 2.29 3.12 1.26
C PRO A 56 2.32 4.00 0.01
N ILE A 57 2.84 5.22 0.11
CA ILE A 57 2.97 6.16 -1.02
C ILE A 57 3.77 5.55 -2.18
N ASP A 58 4.83 4.79 -1.88
CA ASP A 58 5.70 4.15 -2.88
C ASP A 58 4.94 3.16 -3.79
N PHE A 59 3.75 2.75 -3.39
CA PHE A 59 2.89 1.82 -4.13
C PHE A 59 1.73 2.52 -4.85
N ILE A 60 1.24 3.65 -4.32
CA ILE A 60 0.01 4.31 -4.78
C ILE A 60 0.12 4.71 -6.25
N GLU A 61 1.22 5.35 -6.67
CA GLU A 61 1.39 5.79 -8.05
C GLU A 61 1.28 4.63 -9.03
N ARG A 62 2.04 3.56 -8.77
CA ARG A 62 2.04 2.37 -9.62
C ARG A 62 0.69 1.65 -9.63
N TYR A 63 0.02 1.60 -8.50
CA TYR A 63 -1.29 0.97 -8.41
C TYR A 63 -2.36 1.78 -9.12
N CYS A 64 -2.34 3.10 -9.00
CA CYS A 64 -3.24 3.99 -9.73
C CYS A 64 -3.03 3.92 -11.24
N SER A 65 -1.78 3.78 -11.71
CA SER A 65 -1.47 3.63 -13.14
C SER A 65 -2.06 2.37 -13.78
N ASN A 66 -2.41 1.36 -12.97
CA ASN A 66 -3.05 0.12 -13.41
C ASN A 66 -4.59 0.17 -13.33
N LEU A 67 -5.17 1.33 -13.02
CA LEU A 67 -6.61 1.52 -12.87
C LEU A 67 -7.11 2.62 -13.82
N PRO A 68 -8.32 2.48 -14.37
CA PRO A 68 -8.93 3.51 -15.22
C PRO A 68 -9.51 4.64 -14.35
N ILE A 69 -8.65 5.38 -13.67
CA ILE A 69 -9.01 6.46 -12.74
C ILE A 69 -8.27 7.76 -13.10
N PRO A 70 -8.87 8.94 -12.83
CA PRO A 70 -8.22 10.22 -13.03
C PRO A 70 -6.99 10.41 -12.14
N LYS A 71 -6.04 11.24 -12.57
CA LYS A 71 -4.79 11.52 -11.84
C LYS A 71 -5.02 12.13 -10.45
N ASN A 72 -6.07 12.90 -10.26
CA ASN A 72 -6.39 13.50 -8.96
C ASN A 72 -6.67 12.46 -7.87
N ILE A 73 -7.18 11.28 -8.23
CA ILE A 73 -7.40 10.17 -7.28
C ILE A 73 -6.09 9.71 -6.62
N LYS A 74 -4.98 9.72 -7.35
CA LYS A 74 -3.66 9.45 -6.78
C LYS A 74 -3.37 10.37 -5.60
N TYR A 75 -3.52 11.68 -5.78
CA TYR A 75 -3.22 12.68 -4.74
C TYR A 75 -4.15 12.52 -3.53
N ILE A 76 -5.43 12.24 -3.76
CA ILE A 76 -6.39 11.96 -2.67
C ILE A 76 -5.97 10.71 -1.91
N ALA A 77 -5.60 9.64 -2.59
CA ALA A 77 -5.16 8.39 -1.97
C ALA A 77 -3.85 8.57 -1.16
N GLU A 78 -2.89 9.34 -1.68
CA GLU A 78 -1.65 9.69 -0.98
C GLU A 78 -1.95 10.49 0.30
N PHE A 79 -2.81 11.50 0.21
CA PHE A 79 -3.23 12.29 1.36
C PHE A 79 -3.90 11.43 2.46
N ILE A 80 -4.79 10.52 2.06
CA ILE A 80 -5.42 9.56 2.98
C ILE A 80 -4.36 8.69 3.66
N ALA A 81 -3.43 8.12 2.89
CA ALA A 81 -2.39 7.24 3.40
C ALA A 81 -1.47 7.96 4.40
N ILE A 82 -1.03 9.18 4.08
CA ILE A 82 -0.19 10.00 4.96
C ILE A 82 -0.92 10.26 6.28
N LYS A 83 -2.17 10.72 6.22
CA LYS A 83 -2.95 10.99 7.43
C LYS A 83 -3.23 9.73 8.25
N ALA A 84 -3.51 8.60 7.60
CA ALA A 84 -3.75 7.34 8.28
C ALA A 84 -2.52 6.86 9.06
N ILE A 85 -1.33 7.01 8.48
CA ILE A 85 -0.05 6.72 9.15
C ILE A 85 0.15 7.67 10.33
N PHE A 86 0.02 8.98 10.09
CA PHE A 86 0.23 9.99 11.12
C PHE A 86 -0.69 9.80 12.35
N LYS A 87 -1.89 9.27 12.13
CA LYS A 87 -2.87 8.97 13.18
C LYS A 87 -2.76 7.56 13.76
N ASN A 88 -1.76 6.77 13.36
CA ASN A 88 -1.54 5.38 13.79
C ASN A 88 -2.77 4.47 13.56
N LEU A 89 -3.56 4.73 12.51
CA LEU A 89 -4.78 3.97 12.21
C LEU A 89 -4.49 2.63 11.51
N VAL A 90 -3.29 2.45 10.99
CA VAL A 90 -2.92 1.36 10.06
C VAL A 90 -1.64 0.62 10.45
N ASP A 91 -1.20 0.70 11.69
CA ASP A 91 0.06 0.14 12.18
C ASP A 91 0.17 -1.38 12.00
N ASP A 92 -0.96 -2.08 12.08
CA ASP A 92 -1.08 -3.51 11.86
C ASP A 92 -1.23 -3.90 10.37
N ASN A 93 -1.26 -2.92 9.46
CA ASN A 93 -1.42 -3.13 8.03
C ASN A 93 -0.08 -3.05 7.30
N THR A 94 0.08 -3.87 6.25
CA THR A 94 1.24 -3.74 5.37
C THR A 94 1.11 -2.53 4.45
N ALA A 95 2.22 -1.89 4.06
CA ALA A 95 2.22 -0.73 3.18
C ALA A 95 1.40 -0.93 1.87
N PRO A 96 1.51 -2.07 1.16
CA PRO A 96 0.65 -2.34 -0.01
C PRO A 96 -0.84 -2.41 0.33
N SER A 97 -1.19 -2.89 1.54
CA SER A 97 -2.60 -2.97 1.98
C SER A 97 -3.17 -1.59 2.29
N VAL A 98 -2.37 -0.73 2.91
CA VAL A 98 -2.74 0.67 3.18
C VAL A 98 -2.93 1.42 1.86
N ALA A 99 -1.99 1.27 0.91
CA ALA A 99 -2.10 1.87 -0.42
C ALA A 99 -3.40 1.47 -1.13
N ALA A 100 -3.69 0.16 -1.17
CA ALA A 100 -4.91 -0.35 -1.81
C ALA A 100 -6.20 0.12 -1.11
N GLY A 101 -6.21 0.15 0.23
CA GLY A 101 -7.33 0.66 1.02
C GLY A 101 -7.57 2.16 0.80
N SER A 102 -6.50 2.96 0.74
CA SER A 102 -6.57 4.39 0.48
C SER A 102 -7.07 4.72 -0.93
N ILE A 103 -6.61 3.97 -1.95
CA ILE A 103 -7.09 4.09 -3.34
C ILE A 103 -8.59 3.77 -3.39
N PHE A 104 -9.00 2.66 -2.76
CA PHE A 104 -10.41 2.27 -2.77
C PHE A 104 -11.29 3.28 -2.02
N LEU A 105 -10.80 3.85 -0.91
CA LEU A 105 -11.52 4.92 -0.20
C LEU A 105 -11.66 6.18 -1.07
N ALA A 106 -10.58 6.61 -1.72
CA ALA A 106 -10.61 7.75 -2.62
C ALA A 106 -11.64 7.55 -3.75
N CYS A 107 -11.60 6.39 -4.43
CA CYS A 107 -12.54 6.05 -5.49
C CYS A 107 -13.99 6.03 -5.00
N SER A 108 -14.25 5.46 -3.84
CA SER A 108 -15.61 5.30 -3.28
C SER A 108 -16.27 6.64 -2.95
N HIS A 109 -15.48 7.65 -2.58
CA HIS A 109 -15.99 8.98 -2.19
C HIS A 109 -15.84 10.05 -3.30
N THR A 110 -15.37 9.69 -4.47
CA THR A 110 -15.22 10.60 -5.62
C THR A 110 -16.02 10.11 -6.84
N ASN A 111 -17.07 9.33 -6.61
CA ASN A 111 -17.96 8.80 -7.65
C ASN A 111 -17.22 8.03 -8.77
N GLN A 112 -16.07 7.42 -8.47
CA GLN A 112 -15.38 6.55 -9.41
C GLN A 112 -16.02 5.16 -9.39
N ASN A 113 -16.46 4.69 -10.55
CA ASN A 113 -17.07 3.36 -10.69
C ASN A 113 -15.98 2.26 -10.71
N ILE A 114 -15.26 2.11 -9.60
CA ILE A 114 -14.18 1.13 -9.42
C ILE A 114 -14.58 0.08 -8.39
N THR A 115 -14.53 -1.17 -8.79
CA THR A 115 -14.83 -2.31 -7.91
C THR A 115 -13.62 -2.73 -7.07
N LYS A 116 -13.89 -3.34 -5.90
CA LYS A 116 -12.82 -3.94 -5.07
C LYS A 116 -11.99 -4.95 -5.85
N LYS A 117 -12.61 -5.71 -6.75
CA LYS A 117 -11.93 -6.70 -7.59
C LYS A 117 -10.91 -6.05 -8.52
N GLN A 118 -11.25 -4.91 -9.14
CA GLN A 118 -10.31 -4.16 -9.97
C GLN A 118 -9.13 -3.65 -9.15
N VAL A 119 -9.38 -3.07 -7.97
CA VAL A 119 -8.31 -2.61 -7.06
C VAL A 119 -7.47 -3.81 -6.59
N ALA A 120 -8.09 -4.94 -6.25
CA ALA A 120 -7.39 -6.16 -5.84
C ALA A 120 -6.43 -6.67 -6.93
N THR A 121 -6.86 -6.66 -8.17
CA THR A 121 -6.05 -7.05 -9.34
C THR A 121 -4.90 -6.08 -9.56
N ALA A 122 -5.17 -4.77 -9.57
CA ALA A 122 -4.16 -3.73 -9.78
C ALA A 122 -3.08 -3.71 -8.68
N CYS A 123 -3.50 -3.91 -7.42
CA CYS A 123 -2.61 -3.89 -6.25
C CYS A 123 -1.99 -5.25 -5.90
N LYS A 124 -2.30 -6.32 -6.65
CA LYS A 124 -1.88 -7.70 -6.34
C LYS A 124 -2.18 -8.11 -4.89
N THR A 125 -3.35 -7.73 -4.40
CA THR A 125 -3.82 -8.04 -3.04
C THR A 125 -5.19 -8.73 -3.07
N SER A 126 -5.72 -9.14 -1.91
CA SER A 126 -7.04 -9.77 -1.84
C SER A 126 -8.14 -8.74 -1.55
N GLU A 127 -9.35 -8.96 -2.05
CA GLU A 127 -10.51 -8.13 -1.74
C GLU A 127 -10.81 -8.09 -0.23
N VAL A 128 -10.54 -9.19 0.49
CA VAL A 128 -10.69 -9.25 1.95
C VAL A 128 -9.73 -8.29 2.64
N THR A 129 -8.47 -8.23 2.18
CA THR A 129 -7.46 -7.31 2.71
C THR A 129 -7.88 -5.86 2.48
N ILE A 130 -8.36 -5.54 1.27
CA ILE A 130 -8.87 -4.21 0.93
C ILE A 130 -10.06 -3.86 1.81
N SER A 131 -11.03 -4.77 1.96
CA SER A 131 -12.22 -4.54 2.77
C SER A 131 -11.90 -4.26 4.24
N LYS A 132 -10.96 -4.99 4.82
CA LYS A 132 -10.51 -4.76 6.21
C LYS A 132 -9.85 -3.39 6.38
N CYS A 133 -8.93 -3.03 5.49
CA CYS A 133 -8.26 -1.74 5.53
C CYS A 133 -9.25 -0.60 5.25
N PHE A 134 -10.07 -0.73 4.21
CA PHE A 134 -11.10 0.24 3.87
C PHE A 134 -12.05 0.52 5.03
N LYS A 135 -12.53 -0.51 5.75
CA LYS A 135 -13.45 -0.33 6.88
C LYS A 135 -12.82 0.58 7.94
N LYS A 136 -11.59 0.32 8.35
CA LYS A 136 -10.86 1.17 9.31
C LYS A 136 -10.73 2.61 8.85
N LEU A 137 -10.33 2.81 7.59
CA LEU A 137 -10.14 4.14 7.02
C LEU A 137 -11.49 4.87 6.87
N ASN A 138 -12.54 4.18 6.44
CA ASN A 138 -13.85 4.77 6.21
C ASN A 138 -14.56 5.20 7.50
N GLU A 139 -14.32 4.55 8.63
CA GLU A 139 -14.79 4.97 9.95
C GLU A 139 -14.24 6.36 10.33
N LYS A 140 -13.10 6.75 9.80
CA LYS A 140 -12.44 8.04 10.01
C LYS A 140 -12.40 8.93 8.76
N ARG A 141 -13.29 8.69 7.78
CA ARG A 141 -13.28 9.36 6.47
C ARG A 141 -13.22 10.88 6.54
N PHE A 142 -13.97 11.50 7.44
CA PHE A 142 -14.00 12.97 7.60
C PHE A 142 -12.69 13.56 8.08
N GLU A 143 -11.88 12.77 8.77
CA GLU A 143 -10.56 13.18 9.22
C GLU A 143 -9.47 12.92 8.17
N LEU A 144 -9.70 11.95 7.29
CA LEU A 144 -8.73 11.46 6.31
C LEU A 144 -8.88 12.10 4.94
N LEU A 145 -10.11 12.40 4.51
CA LEU A 145 -10.35 13.03 3.21
C LEU A 145 -9.98 14.53 3.23
N PRO A 146 -9.50 15.07 2.10
CA PRO A 146 -9.32 16.50 1.93
C PRO A 146 -10.66 17.25 2.10
N ARG A 147 -10.63 18.44 2.69
CA ARG A 147 -11.84 19.23 2.95
C ARG A 147 -12.59 19.67 1.69
N ASP A 148 -11.85 19.96 0.62
CA ASP A 148 -12.38 20.28 -0.70
C ASP A 148 -13.14 19.09 -1.30
N VAL A 149 -12.59 17.87 -1.20
CA VAL A 149 -13.24 16.63 -1.65
C VAL A 149 -14.53 16.39 -0.86
N ILE A 150 -14.53 16.59 0.47
CA ILE A 150 -15.74 16.43 1.30
C ILE A 150 -16.85 17.39 0.85
N LYS A 151 -16.49 18.64 0.52
CA LYS A 151 -17.45 19.64 0.04
C LYS A 151 -17.94 19.34 -1.37
N GLU A 152 -17.02 19.05 -2.29
CA GLU A 152 -17.31 18.82 -3.71
C GLU A 152 -18.25 17.62 -3.90
N TYR A 153 -18.02 16.53 -3.18
CA TYR A 153 -18.79 15.28 -3.33
C TYR A 153 -19.90 15.12 -2.28
N SER A 154 -20.20 16.17 -1.49
CA SER A 154 -21.28 16.19 -0.46
C SER A 154 -21.24 14.94 0.44
N ILE A 155 -20.05 14.59 0.93
CA ILE A 155 -19.84 13.39 1.74
C ILE A 155 -20.47 13.60 3.13
N ASN A 156 -21.47 12.77 3.45
CA ASN A 156 -22.22 12.74 4.71
C ASN A 156 -21.77 11.61 5.63
#